data_bdec91c58e4ac5e38c747010f3fe4a53
#
_entry.id   bdec91c58e4ac5e38c747010f3fe4a53
#
_cell.length_a   1.000
_cell.length_b   1.000
_cell.length_c   1.000
_cell.angle_alpha   90.00
_cell.angle_beta   90.00
_cell.angle_gamma   90.00
#
_symmetry.space_group_name_H-M   'P 1'
#
loop_
_entity.id
_entity.type
_entity.pdbx_description
1 polymer ?
#
loop_
_entity_poly.entity_id
_entity_poly.type
_entity_poly.pdbx_seq_one_letter_code
_entity_poly.pdbx_strand_id
1 'polypeptide(L)'
;MNNPKVFISYSWSSPEHEQRVLNIAKELVENGVDTIIDKWSLREGDDADAFMEQMVSDPDIQKVLIICDKMYSEKSDKRKGGAGTEAQIISRKIYEQTEEGKFVVAAFEMNEETGKPYLPIYYGSRKYIDFTDPNKYAEKFEELIRWIFNKPLYVKPQLGRIPDYILSDNKKTLGTTAAFKRAQSLIYEGRPNAMGALHEYLSRFSTNLSIFQLPSYKEGDDYYSQVINSINDFVSYREEWLDVLNSVCDNNLLPDVMNNYLRFFEDVHKYTNQRNGISYLYDQEEDNMKFIEYELMLCFIALLLKK
;
A
#
# COMPACT_ATOMS: atom_id res chain seq x y z
N MET A 1 -7.85 -15.52 20.32
CA MET A 1 -8.29 -14.13 20.14
C MET A 1 -9.57 -13.99 20.92
N ASN A 2 -9.71 -12.93 21.73
CA ASN A 2 -10.99 -12.67 22.38
C ASN A 2 -11.96 -12.10 21.34
N ASN A 3 -13.23 -12.49 21.41
CA ASN A 3 -14.27 -11.96 20.55
C ASN A 3 -14.46 -10.47 20.84
N PRO A 4 -14.45 -9.57 19.82
CA PRO A 4 -14.65 -8.16 20.05
C PRO A 4 -16.09 -7.88 20.52
N LYS A 5 -16.23 -7.02 21.54
CA LYS A 5 -17.54 -6.56 22.01
C LYS A 5 -17.97 -5.31 21.26
N VAL A 6 -19.17 -5.35 20.72
CA VAL A 6 -19.76 -4.26 19.94
C VAL A 6 -21.12 -3.87 20.51
N PHE A 7 -21.29 -2.60 20.84
CA PHE A 7 -22.60 -2.05 21.17
C PHE A 7 -23.26 -1.44 19.94
N ILE A 8 -24.55 -1.72 19.71
CA ILE A 8 -25.34 -1.15 18.61
C ILE A 8 -26.26 -0.07 19.14
N SER A 9 -26.07 1.16 18.63
CA SER A 9 -26.94 2.31 18.88
C SER A 9 -27.80 2.58 17.64
N TYR A 10 -29.12 2.69 17.79
CA TYR A 10 -30.04 2.90 16.70
C TYR A 10 -31.33 3.61 17.17
N SER A 11 -32.17 4.05 16.22
CA SER A 11 -33.46 4.65 16.51
C SER A 11 -34.60 3.61 16.42
N TRP A 12 -35.61 3.74 17.25
CA TRP A 12 -36.85 2.97 17.16
C TRP A 12 -37.81 3.67 16.19
N SER A 13 -37.43 3.76 14.92
CA SER A 13 -38.18 4.53 13.93
C SER A 13 -39.37 3.78 13.33
N SER A 14 -39.20 2.49 13.05
CA SER A 14 -40.25 1.63 12.56
C SER A 14 -39.94 0.15 12.87
N PRO A 15 -40.99 -0.73 12.89
CA PRO A 15 -40.78 -2.16 13.05
C PRO A 15 -39.82 -2.76 12.00
N GLU A 16 -39.87 -2.28 10.75
CA GLU A 16 -39.04 -2.74 9.66
C GLU A 16 -37.58 -2.35 9.90
N HIS A 17 -37.30 -1.12 10.37
CA HIS A 17 -35.97 -0.67 10.73
C HIS A 17 -35.41 -1.49 11.88
N GLU A 18 -36.18 -1.67 12.95
CA GLU A 18 -35.80 -2.49 14.10
C GLU A 18 -35.49 -3.93 13.69
N GLN A 19 -36.23 -4.52 12.78
CA GLN A 19 -35.98 -5.86 12.25
C GLN A 19 -34.68 -5.93 11.46
N ARG A 20 -34.37 -4.91 10.64
CA ARG A 20 -33.07 -4.81 9.92
C ARG A 20 -31.91 -4.75 10.91
N VAL A 21 -32.04 -3.95 11.97
CA VAL A 21 -31.01 -3.85 13.03
C VAL A 21 -30.81 -5.20 13.72
N LEU A 22 -31.88 -5.90 14.08
CA LEU A 22 -31.81 -7.23 14.68
C LEU A 22 -31.15 -8.25 13.75
N ASN A 23 -31.39 -8.17 12.45
CA ASN A 23 -30.75 -9.08 11.50
C ASN A 23 -29.24 -8.85 11.45
N ILE A 24 -28.79 -7.59 11.35
CA ILE A 24 -27.35 -7.27 11.44
C ILE A 24 -26.75 -7.75 12.77
N ALA A 25 -27.42 -7.51 13.87
CA ALA A 25 -26.95 -7.95 15.18
C ALA A 25 -26.73 -9.48 15.24
N LYS A 26 -27.67 -10.26 14.66
CA LYS A 26 -27.53 -11.72 14.56
C LYS A 26 -26.37 -12.13 13.67
N GLU A 27 -26.24 -11.51 12.49
CA GLU A 27 -25.14 -11.78 11.56
C GLU A 27 -23.77 -11.44 12.19
N LEU A 28 -23.69 -10.39 13.01
CA LEU A 28 -22.47 -10.07 13.76
C LEU A 28 -22.12 -11.17 14.76
N VAL A 29 -23.11 -11.69 15.52
CA VAL A 29 -22.92 -12.79 16.45
C VAL A 29 -22.46 -14.05 15.71
N GLU A 30 -23.09 -14.38 14.58
CA GLU A 30 -22.70 -15.53 13.73
C GLU A 30 -21.26 -15.41 13.22
N ASN A 31 -20.75 -14.19 13.05
CA ASN A 31 -19.36 -13.90 12.66
C ASN A 31 -18.41 -13.72 13.86
N GLY A 32 -18.82 -14.12 15.07
CA GLY A 32 -17.95 -14.15 16.24
C GLY A 32 -17.79 -12.81 16.96
N VAL A 33 -18.71 -11.88 16.76
CA VAL A 33 -18.76 -10.59 17.47
C VAL A 33 -19.68 -10.71 18.69
N ASP A 34 -19.19 -10.35 19.87
CA ASP A 34 -20.01 -10.24 21.09
C ASP A 34 -20.85 -8.96 21.00
N THR A 35 -22.07 -9.12 20.49
CA THR A 35 -22.94 -8.00 20.11
C THR A 35 -23.91 -7.67 21.23
N ILE A 36 -23.95 -6.43 21.65
CA ILE A 36 -24.85 -5.89 22.66
C ILE A 36 -25.86 -4.97 22.00
N ILE A 37 -27.13 -5.25 22.22
CA ILE A 37 -28.26 -4.46 21.71
C ILE A 37 -29.35 -4.41 22.82
N ASP A 38 -30.09 -3.31 22.88
CA ASP A 38 -31.17 -3.10 23.84
C ASP A 38 -32.17 -4.26 23.92
N LYS A 39 -32.64 -4.72 22.77
CA LYS A 39 -33.61 -5.83 22.63
C LYS A 39 -33.19 -7.13 23.35
N TRP A 40 -31.89 -7.32 23.58
CA TRP A 40 -31.37 -8.51 24.27
C TRP A 40 -30.94 -8.23 25.71
N SER A 41 -30.60 -6.97 26.01
CA SER A 41 -29.90 -6.60 27.26
C SER A 41 -30.72 -5.74 28.19
N LEU A 42 -31.71 -4.99 27.66
CA LEU A 42 -32.56 -4.13 28.46
C LEU A 42 -33.85 -4.86 28.86
N ARG A 43 -34.29 -4.67 30.10
CA ARG A 43 -35.53 -5.21 30.63
C ARG A 43 -36.54 -4.12 30.89
N GLU A 44 -37.82 -4.49 30.99
CA GLU A 44 -38.86 -3.57 31.39
C GLU A 44 -38.58 -2.96 32.75
N GLY A 45 -38.53 -1.63 32.79
CA GLY A 45 -38.19 -0.84 33.98
C GLY A 45 -36.76 -0.34 34.03
N ASP A 46 -35.89 -0.82 33.16
CA ASP A 46 -34.51 -0.32 33.09
C ASP A 46 -34.48 1.07 32.40
N ASP A 47 -33.51 1.90 32.83
CA ASP A 47 -33.27 3.22 32.21
C ASP A 47 -32.42 3.06 30.94
N ALA A 48 -33.05 3.32 29.78
CA ALA A 48 -32.40 3.16 28.48
C ALA A 48 -31.25 4.17 28.26
N ASP A 49 -31.37 5.40 28.78
CA ASP A 49 -30.32 6.41 28.64
C ASP A 49 -29.10 6.05 29.52
N ALA A 50 -29.34 5.61 30.79
CA ALA A 50 -28.28 5.15 31.66
C ALA A 50 -27.56 3.91 31.09
N PHE A 51 -28.31 2.97 30.50
CA PHE A 51 -27.74 1.81 29.81
C PHE A 51 -26.86 2.21 28.65
N MET A 52 -27.30 3.11 27.77
CA MET A 52 -26.52 3.57 26.64
C MET A 52 -25.23 4.28 27.08
N GLU A 53 -25.30 5.19 28.08
CA GLU A 53 -24.13 5.86 28.63
C GLU A 53 -23.13 4.88 29.24
N GLN A 54 -23.62 3.87 29.95
CA GLN A 54 -22.78 2.80 30.48
C GLN A 54 -22.08 2.02 29.36
N MET A 55 -22.80 1.60 28.32
CA MET A 55 -22.24 0.83 27.21
C MET A 55 -21.17 1.63 26.46
N VAL A 56 -21.37 2.91 26.25
CA VAL A 56 -20.37 3.75 25.55
C VAL A 56 -19.12 4.00 26.39
N SER A 57 -19.27 4.14 27.70
CA SER A 57 -18.16 4.39 28.63
C SER A 57 -17.44 3.14 29.11
N ASP A 58 -18.02 1.96 28.90
CA ASP A 58 -17.41 0.69 29.29
C ASP A 58 -16.13 0.41 28.48
N PRO A 59 -14.98 0.23 29.14
CA PRO A 59 -13.71 -0.07 28.46
C PRO A 59 -13.69 -1.46 27.79
N ASP A 60 -14.56 -2.38 28.21
CA ASP A 60 -14.67 -3.71 27.61
C ASP A 60 -15.38 -3.65 26.24
N ILE A 61 -16.15 -2.61 25.96
CA ILE A 61 -16.79 -2.38 24.67
C ILE A 61 -15.82 -1.66 23.74
N GLN A 62 -15.25 -2.44 22.83
CA GLN A 62 -14.20 -1.96 21.92
C GLN A 62 -14.74 -1.10 20.77
N LYS A 63 -15.97 -1.38 20.33
CA LYS A 63 -16.57 -0.72 19.18
C LYS A 63 -18.04 -0.37 19.44
N VAL A 64 -18.47 0.74 18.86
CA VAL A 64 -19.86 1.19 18.89
C VAL A 64 -20.33 1.42 17.45
N LEU A 65 -21.32 0.66 17.04
CA LEU A 65 -21.97 0.76 15.73
C LEU A 65 -23.20 1.64 15.86
N ILE A 66 -23.19 2.79 15.19
CA ILE A 66 -24.33 3.68 15.08
C ILE A 66 -25.08 3.35 13.79
N ILE A 67 -26.28 2.80 13.88
CA ILE A 67 -27.16 2.59 12.73
C ILE A 67 -28.03 3.82 12.56
N CYS A 68 -27.73 4.58 11.50
CA CYS A 68 -28.32 5.89 11.27
C CYS A 68 -29.34 5.86 10.14
N ASP A 69 -30.57 6.22 10.48
CA ASP A 69 -31.66 6.59 9.61
C ASP A 69 -32.00 8.08 9.77
N LYS A 70 -33.03 8.57 9.08
CA LYS A 70 -33.50 9.96 9.21
C LYS A 70 -33.82 10.33 10.65
N MET A 71 -34.58 9.46 11.35
CA MET A 71 -34.99 9.72 12.73
C MET A 71 -33.78 9.81 13.68
N TYR A 72 -32.79 8.92 13.53
CA TYR A 72 -31.56 8.98 14.32
C TYR A 72 -30.83 10.30 14.11
N SER A 73 -30.61 10.69 12.86
CA SER A 73 -29.94 11.95 12.51
C SER A 73 -30.65 13.15 13.13
N GLU A 74 -31.98 13.30 12.92
CA GLU A 74 -32.75 14.40 13.45
C GLU A 74 -32.76 14.48 14.99
N LYS A 75 -32.89 13.34 15.67
CA LYS A 75 -32.92 13.30 17.14
C LYS A 75 -31.52 13.58 17.74
N SER A 76 -30.47 13.03 17.13
CA SER A 76 -29.11 13.26 17.58
C SER A 76 -28.70 14.74 17.50
N ASP A 77 -29.15 15.43 16.46
CA ASP A 77 -28.84 16.84 16.24
C ASP A 77 -29.67 17.80 17.13
N LYS A 78 -30.90 17.40 17.48
CA LYS A 78 -31.79 18.18 18.38
C LYS A 78 -31.45 17.99 19.86
N ARG A 79 -30.68 16.96 20.24
CA ARG A 79 -30.39 16.62 21.64
C ARG A 79 -29.40 17.58 22.28
N LYS A 80 -29.89 18.75 22.67
CA LYS A 80 -29.16 19.74 23.52
C LYS A 80 -29.42 19.45 25.00
N GLY A 81 -28.93 18.29 25.52
CA GLY A 81 -29.01 17.97 26.95
C GLY A 81 -30.24 17.21 27.39
N GLY A 82 -30.10 15.99 27.69
CA GLY A 82 -30.58 15.22 28.84
C GLY A 82 -32.06 14.98 29.08
N ALA A 83 -32.99 15.20 28.16
CA ALA A 83 -34.39 14.84 28.43
C ALA A 83 -35.14 14.47 27.15
N GLY A 84 -35.34 13.18 26.96
CA GLY A 84 -36.21 12.64 25.90
C GLY A 84 -36.13 11.11 25.86
N THR A 85 -37.13 10.45 26.36
CA THR A 85 -37.30 9.02 26.60
C THR A 85 -37.39 8.14 25.35
N GLU A 86 -36.84 8.53 24.22
CA GLU A 86 -37.02 7.78 22.99
C GLU A 86 -35.69 7.55 22.29
N ALA A 87 -35.21 6.35 22.36
CA ALA A 87 -34.11 5.81 21.59
C ALA A 87 -32.69 5.99 22.19
N GLN A 88 -31.90 4.95 22.01
CA GLN A 88 -30.49 4.85 22.40
C GLN A 88 -29.59 5.67 21.47
N ILE A 89 -29.82 6.98 21.42
CA ILE A 89 -29.14 7.91 20.51
C ILE A 89 -27.96 8.54 21.22
N ILE A 90 -26.76 8.32 20.67
CA ILE A 90 -25.52 8.93 21.15
C ILE A 90 -25.56 10.43 20.92
N SER A 91 -25.43 11.19 22.02
CA SER A 91 -25.35 12.65 21.93
C SER A 91 -23.96 13.09 21.46
N ARG A 92 -23.91 14.31 20.88
CA ARG A 92 -22.64 14.94 20.51
C ARG A 92 -21.64 14.95 21.67
N LYS A 93 -22.08 15.24 22.89
CA LYS A 93 -21.22 15.29 24.10
C LYS A 93 -20.55 13.95 24.38
N ILE A 94 -21.30 12.84 24.32
CA ILE A 94 -20.77 11.48 24.53
C ILE A 94 -19.79 11.12 23.43
N TYR A 95 -20.14 11.42 22.18
CA TYR A 95 -19.29 11.16 21.05
C TYR A 95 -17.94 11.89 21.13
N GLU A 96 -17.93 13.19 21.48
CA GLU A 96 -16.71 13.99 21.58
C GLU A 96 -15.82 13.61 22.78
N GLN A 97 -16.36 12.98 23.80
CA GLN A 97 -15.62 12.53 25.00
C GLN A 97 -14.99 11.14 24.84
N THR A 98 -15.26 10.45 23.73
CA THR A 98 -14.83 9.07 23.53
C THR A 98 -13.64 9.00 22.57
N GLU A 99 -12.79 7.99 22.73
CA GLU A 99 -11.60 7.77 21.92
C GLU A 99 -11.89 7.65 20.41
N GLU A 100 -11.02 8.23 19.60
CA GLU A 100 -11.08 8.08 18.13
C GLU A 100 -11.03 6.61 17.72
N GLY A 101 -11.92 6.23 16.78
CA GLY A 101 -11.96 4.87 16.24
C GLY A 101 -12.84 3.88 17.02
N LYS A 102 -13.44 4.31 18.16
CA LYS A 102 -14.45 3.51 18.86
C LYS A 102 -15.80 3.49 18.11
N PHE A 103 -16.14 4.55 17.39
CA PHE A 103 -17.41 4.70 16.67
C PHE A 103 -17.29 4.52 15.16
N VAL A 104 -18.31 3.89 14.56
CA VAL A 104 -18.61 3.96 13.13
C VAL A 104 -20.10 4.17 12.92
N VAL A 105 -20.45 4.95 11.90
CA VAL A 105 -21.83 5.10 11.44
C VAL A 105 -22.07 4.18 10.27
N ALA A 106 -23.12 3.37 10.35
CA ALA A 106 -23.74 2.64 9.25
C ALA A 106 -24.97 3.44 8.78
N ALA A 107 -24.91 3.99 7.58
CA ALA A 107 -26.00 4.76 6.99
C ALA A 107 -27.03 3.80 6.35
N PHE A 108 -28.27 3.91 6.77
CA PHE A 108 -29.35 3.00 6.35
C PHE A 108 -30.40 3.67 5.48
N GLU A 109 -30.40 4.98 5.41
CA GLU A 109 -31.40 5.76 4.68
C GLU A 109 -30.75 6.92 3.93
N MET A 110 -31.21 7.11 2.68
CA MET A 110 -30.75 8.18 1.80
C MET A 110 -31.72 9.37 1.89
N ASN A 111 -31.18 10.56 1.96
CA ASN A 111 -31.96 11.79 1.80
C ASN A 111 -32.14 12.07 0.31
N GLU A 112 -33.35 11.94 -0.18
CA GLU A 112 -33.71 12.09 -1.61
C GLU A 112 -33.46 13.52 -2.12
N GLU A 113 -33.59 14.54 -1.26
CA GLU A 113 -33.40 15.94 -1.66
C GLU A 113 -31.92 16.29 -1.88
N THR A 114 -31.03 15.72 -1.06
CA THR A 114 -29.59 16.04 -1.09
C THR A 114 -28.77 15.00 -1.84
N GLY A 115 -29.33 13.81 -2.10
CA GLY A 115 -28.61 12.66 -2.65
C GLY A 115 -27.49 12.14 -1.74
N LYS A 116 -27.55 12.45 -0.43
CA LYS A 116 -26.60 12.00 0.59
C LYS A 116 -27.30 11.20 1.67
N PRO A 117 -26.63 10.24 2.33
CA PRO A 117 -27.25 9.51 3.44
C PRO A 117 -27.49 10.43 4.64
N TYR A 118 -28.46 10.07 5.46
CA TYR A 118 -28.67 10.72 6.75
C TYR A 118 -27.55 10.33 7.70
N LEU A 119 -26.86 11.35 8.25
CA LEU A 119 -25.77 11.20 9.22
C LEU A 119 -25.92 12.26 10.31
N PRO A 120 -25.53 11.98 11.56
CA PRO A 120 -25.50 13.01 12.61
C PRO A 120 -24.52 14.13 12.23
N ILE A 121 -24.90 15.39 12.47
CA ILE A 121 -24.05 16.56 12.15
C ILE A 121 -22.67 16.46 12.85
N TYR A 122 -22.64 15.96 14.10
CA TYR A 122 -21.41 15.82 14.85
C TYR A 122 -20.44 14.78 14.25
N TYR A 123 -20.92 13.88 13.39
CA TYR A 123 -20.07 12.91 12.71
C TYR A 123 -19.18 13.56 11.66
N GLY A 124 -19.61 14.68 11.08
CA GLY A 124 -18.84 15.54 10.18
C GLY A 124 -18.41 14.80 8.90
N SER A 125 -17.13 14.98 8.54
CA SER A 125 -16.54 14.39 7.31
C SER A 125 -15.92 13.02 7.51
N ARG A 126 -16.21 12.33 8.60
CA ARG A 126 -15.67 10.99 8.86
C ARG A 126 -16.21 9.95 7.89
N LYS A 127 -15.44 8.92 7.65
CA LYS A 127 -15.88 7.79 6.81
C LYS A 127 -16.98 7.02 7.54
N TYR A 128 -18.04 6.70 6.83
CA TYR A 128 -19.16 5.86 7.26
C TYR A 128 -19.26 4.64 6.36
N ILE A 129 -20.04 3.63 6.77
CA ILE A 129 -20.33 2.44 5.96
C ILE A 129 -21.73 2.62 5.39
N ASP A 130 -21.85 2.54 4.07
CA ASP A 130 -23.09 2.84 3.34
C ASP A 130 -23.93 1.57 3.10
N PHE A 131 -24.99 1.40 3.88
CA PHE A 131 -25.99 0.31 3.74
C PHE A 131 -27.28 0.77 3.05
N THR A 132 -27.27 1.94 2.38
CA THR A 132 -28.47 2.44 1.70
C THR A 132 -28.80 1.67 0.43
N ASP A 133 -27.81 1.03 -0.21
CA ASP A 133 -28.01 0.17 -1.40
C ASP A 133 -28.04 -1.31 -0.99
N PRO A 134 -29.21 -1.98 -1.06
CA PRO A 134 -29.34 -3.39 -0.70
C PRO A 134 -28.46 -4.33 -1.55
N ASN A 135 -28.14 -3.96 -2.79
CA ASN A 135 -27.32 -4.79 -3.67
C ASN A 135 -25.84 -4.85 -3.22
N LYS A 136 -25.41 -3.89 -2.41
CA LYS A 136 -24.05 -3.83 -1.86
C LYS A 136 -23.97 -4.33 -0.42
N TYR A 137 -25.03 -4.87 0.12
CA TYR A 137 -25.12 -5.28 1.52
C TYR A 137 -23.95 -6.18 1.92
N ALA A 138 -23.68 -7.24 1.18
CA ALA A 138 -22.61 -8.19 1.51
C ALA A 138 -21.21 -7.55 1.53
N GLU A 139 -20.92 -6.66 0.57
CA GLU A 139 -19.65 -5.90 0.53
C GLU A 139 -19.53 -4.99 1.75
N LYS A 140 -20.61 -4.29 2.12
CA LYS A 140 -20.62 -3.34 3.24
C LYS A 140 -20.61 -4.06 4.59
N PHE A 141 -21.20 -5.22 4.67
CA PHE A 141 -21.11 -6.06 5.85
C PHE A 141 -19.68 -6.60 6.05
N GLU A 142 -18.98 -7.02 5.00
CA GLU A 142 -17.57 -7.38 5.08
C GLU A 142 -16.72 -6.18 5.53
N GLU A 143 -16.98 -4.97 5.03
CA GLU A 143 -16.31 -3.74 5.46
C GLU A 143 -16.51 -3.49 6.97
N LEU A 144 -17.74 -3.71 7.48
CA LEU A 144 -18.08 -3.60 8.89
C LEU A 144 -17.32 -4.62 9.74
N ILE A 145 -17.33 -5.90 9.35
CA ILE A 145 -16.58 -6.95 10.04
C ILE A 145 -15.09 -6.61 10.10
N ARG A 146 -14.49 -6.18 8.99
CA ARG A 146 -13.07 -5.78 8.94
C ARG A 146 -12.76 -4.61 9.87
N TRP A 147 -13.67 -3.64 9.96
CA TRP A 147 -13.53 -2.52 10.89
C TRP A 147 -13.59 -2.99 12.35
N ILE A 148 -14.53 -3.86 12.69
CA ILE A 148 -14.70 -4.41 14.04
C ILE A 148 -13.42 -5.16 14.49
N PHE A 149 -12.88 -6.00 13.62
CA PHE A 149 -11.68 -6.80 13.91
C PHE A 149 -10.36 -6.04 13.69
N ASN A 150 -10.39 -4.75 13.34
CA ASN A 150 -9.21 -3.95 12.99
C ASN A 150 -8.33 -4.62 11.89
N LYS A 151 -8.98 -5.18 10.86
CA LYS A 151 -8.34 -5.85 9.71
C LYS A 151 -8.71 -5.16 8.40
N PRO A 152 -8.15 -3.96 8.12
CA PRO A 152 -8.50 -3.21 6.91
C PRO A 152 -8.14 -4.01 5.65
N LEU A 153 -8.94 -3.85 4.59
CA LEU A 153 -8.70 -4.49 3.28
C LEU A 153 -7.36 -4.06 2.68
N TYR A 154 -7.02 -2.79 2.84
CA TYR A 154 -5.77 -2.22 2.33
C TYR A 154 -4.81 -1.94 3.49
N VAL A 155 -3.73 -2.72 3.54
CA VAL A 155 -2.67 -2.54 4.53
C VAL A 155 -1.51 -1.81 3.86
N LYS A 156 -1.02 -0.73 4.49
CA LYS A 156 0.18 -0.04 3.99
C LYS A 156 1.36 -1.01 4.04
N PRO A 157 2.06 -1.25 2.91
CA PRO A 157 3.25 -2.09 2.90
C PRO A 157 4.35 -1.48 3.78
N GLN A 158 5.27 -2.34 4.23
CA GLN A 158 6.44 -1.87 4.98
C GLN A 158 7.27 -0.91 4.12
N LEU A 159 7.84 0.10 4.77
CA LEU A 159 8.76 1.02 4.11
C LEU A 159 9.98 0.25 3.60
N GLY A 160 10.27 0.39 2.31
CA GLY A 160 11.51 -0.09 1.72
C GLY A 160 12.71 0.72 2.23
N ARG A 161 13.93 0.25 1.92
CA ARG A 161 15.14 1.01 2.20
C ARG A 161 15.20 2.26 1.32
N ILE A 162 15.76 3.34 1.88
CA ILE A 162 16.07 4.53 1.10
C ILE A 162 17.16 4.15 0.10
N PRO A 163 17.00 4.44 -1.20
CA PRO A 163 18.03 4.14 -2.18
C PRO A 163 19.37 4.81 -1.82
N ASP A 164 20.47 4.08 -2.00
CA ASP A 164 21.80 4.56 -1.63
C ASP A 164 22.21 5.86 -2.34
N TYR A 165 21.71 6.09 -3.56
CA TYR A 165 21.96 7.35 -4.31
C TYR A 165 21.29 8.58 -3.68
N ILE A 166 20.28 8.38 -2.80
CA ILE A 166 19.65 9.48 -2.02
C ILE A 166 20.47 9.76 -0.74
N LEU A 167 21.10 8.71 -0.18
CA LEU A 167 21.85 8.81 1.09
C LEU A 167 23.25 9.39 0.91
N SER A 168 23.79 9.41 -0.30
CA SER A 168 25.17 9.84 -0.56
C SER A 168 25.22 10.96 -1.59
N ASP A 169 25.65 12.15 -1.18
CA ASP A 169 25.81 13.34 -2.03
C ASP A 169 26.88 13.20 -3.13
N ASN A 170 27.72 12.17 -3.07
CA ASN A 170 28.92 12.01 -3.93
C ASN A 170 29.01 10.69 -4.70
N LYS A 171 27.98 9.86 -4.75
CA LYS A 171 28.04 8.62 -5.53
C LYS A 171 27.62 8.84 -6.99
N LYS A 172 28.42 8.26 -7.90
CA LYS A 172 28.07 8.16 -9.33
C LYS A 172 26.73 7.44 -9.46
N THR A 173 25.76 7.98 -10.18
CA THR A 173 24.45 7.35 -10.38
C THR A 173 24.16 7.14 -11.85
N LEU A 174 23.78 5.90 -12.21
CA LEU A 174 23.30 5.59 -13.56
C LEU A 174 21.87 6.11 -13.80
N GLY A 175 21.13 6.51 -12.77
CA GLY A 175 19.74 6.95 -12.90
C GLY A 175 18.80 5.85 -13.44
N THR A 176 19.14 4.58 -13.23
CA THR A 176 18.40 3.42 -13.77
C THR A 176 17.30 2.91 -12.85
N THR A 177 17.34 3.23 -11.57
CA THR A 177 16.49 2.61 -10.52
C THR A 177 14.98 2.70 -10.83
N ALA A 178 14.49 3.80 -11.39
CA ALA A 178 13.08 3.93 -11.75
C ALA A 178 12.71 3.02 -12.95
N ALA A 179 13.57 2.98 -13.97
CA ALA A 179 13.39 2.11 -15.15
C ALA A 179 13.54 0.63 -14.75
N PHE A 180 14.48 0.29 -13.86
CA PHE A 180 14.64 -1.02 -13.25
C PHE A 180 13.35 -1.51 -12.60
N LYS A 181 12.82 -0.76 -11.64
CA LYS A 181 11.59 -1.14 -10.92
C LYS A 181 10.39 -1.31 -11.85
N ARG A 182 10.29 -0.43 -12.85
CA ARG A 182 9.24 -0.51 -13.86
C ARG A 182 9.37 -1.78 -14.72
N ALA A 183 10.56 -2.07 -15.22
CA ALA A 183 10.81 -3.25 -16.04
C ALA A 183 10.52 -4.52 -15.23
N GLN A 184 11.04 -4.64 -14.02
CA GLN A 184 10.83 -5.79 -13.14
C GLN A 184 9.35 -6.02 -12.82
N SER A 185 8.58 -4.98 -12.44
CA SER A 185 7.15 -5.08 -12.15
C SER A 185 6.36 -5.57 -13.38
N LEU A 186 6.60 -4.97 -14.56
CA LEU A 186 5.88 -5.33 -15.77
C LEU A 186 6.21 -6.75 -16.29
N ILE A 187 7.45 -7.20 -16.12
CA ILE A 187 7.87 -8.57 -16.42
C ILE A 187 7.15 -9.54 -15.48
N TYR A 188 7.17 -9.27 -14.18
CA TYR A 188 6.54 -10.11 -13.18
C TYR A 188 5.02 -10.22 -13.36
N GLU A 189 4.36 -9.11 -13.76
CA GLU A 189 2.92 -9.06 -14.03
C GLU A 189 2.53 -9.63 -15.41
N GLY A 190 3.48 -9.99 -16.26
CA GLY A 190 3.21 -10.48 -17.63
C GLY A 190 2.54 -9.45 -18.54
N ARG A 191 2.85 -8.15 -18.36
CA ARG A 191 2.19 -7.07 -19.10
C ARG A 191 2.73 -6.95 -20.54
N PRO A 192 1.88 -6.59 -21.53
CA PRO A 192 2.29 -6.48 -22.93
C PRO A 192 3.44 -5.50 -23.20
N ASN A 193 3.61 -4.48 -22.35
CA ASN A 193 4.65 -3.46 -22.48
C ASN A 193 5.94 -3.78 -21.70
N ALA A 194 6.07 -4.99 -21.15
CA ALA A 194 7.26 -5.42 -20.40
C ALA A 194 8.53 -5.34 -21.27
N MET A 195 8.45 -5.76 -22.56
CA MET A 195 9.59 -5.71 -23.50
C MET A 195 10.08 -4.28 -23.72
N GLY A 196 9.15 -3.31 -23.87
CA GLY A 196 9.50 -1.90 -24.04
C GLY A 196 10.18 -1.33 -22.79
N ALA A 197 9.72 -1.70 -21.60
CA ALA A 197 10.31 -1.27 -20.35
C ALA A 197 11.71 -1.88 -20.13
N LEU A 198 11.91 -3.15 -20.49
CA LEU A 198 13.22 -3.79 -20.47
C LEU A 198 14.20 -3.08 -21.41
N HIS A 199 13.77 -2.80 -22.65
CA HIS A 199 14.59 -2.06 -23.60
C HIS A 199 14.98 -0.69 -23.06
N GLU A 200 14.02 0.06 -22.49
CA GLU A 200 14.29 1.36 -21.86
C GLU A 200 15.34 1.25 -20.75
N TYR A 201 15.21 0.25 -19.88
CA TYR A 201 16.16 0.00 -18.79
C TYR A 201 17.56 -0.29 -19.33
N LEU A 202 17.72 -1.27 -20.22
CA LEU A 202 19.01 -1.66 -20.78
C LEU A 202 19.67 -0.51 -21.56
N SER A 203 18.89 0.26 -22.33
CA SER A 203 19.39 1.43 -23.07
C SER A 203 19.87 2.55 -22.15
N ARG A 204 19.12 2.85 -21.06
CA ARG A 204 19.58 3.83 -20.05
C ARG A 204 20.83 3.36 -19.34
N PHE A 205 20.88 2.09 -18.98
CA PHE A 205 22.02 1.50 -18.32
C PHE A 205 23.29 1.62 -19.19
N SER A 206 23.25 1.13 -20.45
CA SER A 206 24.39 1.19 -21.34
C SER A 206 24.80 2.65 -21.65
N THR A 207 23.85 3.54 -21.91
CA THR A 207 24.15 4.95 -22.22
C THR A 207 24.82 5.68 -21.05
N ASN A 208 24.34 5.45 -19.83
CA ASN A 208 24.84 6.18 -18.66
C ASN A 208 26.11 5.54 -18.04
N LEU A 209 26.49 4.35 -18.52
CA LEU A 209 27.66 3.63 -17.99
C LEU A 209 28.96 4.43 -18.12
N SER A 210 29.03 5.37 -19.05
CA SER A 210 30.16 6.30 -19.23
C SER A 210 30.53 7.07 -17.94
N ILE A 211 29.61 7.22 -16.99
CA ILE A 211 29.89 7.89 -15.70
C ILE A 211 30.94 7.15 -14.85
N PHE A 212 31.12 5.85 -15.12
CA PHE A 212 32.11 5.03 -14.45
C PHE A 212 33.49 5.07 -15.13
N GLN A 213 33.60 5.64 -16.35
CA GLN A 213 34.90 5.81 -16.99
C GLN A 213 35.82 6.67 -16.10
N LEU A 214 37.02 6.20 -15.91
CA LEU A 214 38.02 6.93 -15.13
C LEU A 214 38.64 8.06 -15.97
N PRO A 215 39.12 9.16 -15.35
CA PRO A 215 39.88 10.18 -16.05
C PRO A 215 41.20 9.59 -16.54
N SER A 216 41.77 10.21 -17.58
CA SER A 216 43.08 9.80 -18.10
C SER A 216 44.16 9.84 -16.99
N TYR A 217 44.94 8.81 -16.95
CA TYR A 217 46.03 8.64 -15.97
C TYR A 217 47.03 9.82 -16.01
N LYS A 218 47.39 10.32 -14.82
CA LYS A 218 48.44 11.30 -14.64
C LYS A 218 49.50 10.72 -13.74
N GLU A 219 50.76 11.04 -14.01
CA GLU A 219 51.89 10.58 -13.19
C GLU A 219 51.70 11.01 -11.75
N GLY A 220 51.75 10.04 -10.82
CA GLY A 220 51.47 10.25 -9.41
C GLY A 220 50.05 9.93 -8.94
N ASP A 221 49.15 9.60 -9.84
CA ASP A 221 47.79 9.15 -9.47
C ASP A 221 47.81 7.73 -8.89
N ASP A 222 47.06 7.50 -7.83
CA ASP A 222 46.71 6.15 -7.34
C ASP A 222 45.66 5.51 -8.19
N TYR A 223 46.02 5.11 -9.39
CA TYR A 223 45.15 4.55 -10.39
C TYR A 223 44.45 3.26 -9.92
N TYR A 224 45.16 2.38 -9.24
CA TYR A 224 44.63 1.11 -8.77
C TYR A 224 43.50 1.31 -7.76
N SER A 225 43.65 2.25 -6.84
CA SER A 225 42.57 2.61 -5.91
C SER A 225 41.38 3.21 -6.63
N GLN A 226 41.55 4.01 -7.69
CA GLN A 226 40.47 4.55 -8.50
C GLN A 226 39.69 3.43 -9.23
N VAL A 227 40.38 2.44 -9.79
CA VAL A 227 39.76 1.26 -10.43
C VAL A 227 38.92 0.48 -9.43
N ILE A 228 39.49 0.14 -8.25
CA ILE A 228 38.81 -0.61 -7.20
C ILE A 228 37.57 0.16 -6.71
N ASN A 229 37.70 1.45 -6.45
CA ASN A 229 36.57 2.28 -6.01
C ASN A 229 35.47 2.34 -7.07
N SER A 230 35.82 2.49 -8.35
CA SER A 230 34.88 2.50 -9.46
C SER A 230 34.11 1.17 -9.56
N ILE A 231 34.78 0.04 -9.38
CA ILE A 231 34.15 -1.30 -9.37
C ILE A 231 33.22 -1.44 -8.16
N ASN A 232 33.64 -1.00 -6.98
CA ASN A 232 32.82 -1.04 -5.77
C ASN A 232 31.57 -0.16 -5.89
N ASP A 233 31.68 1.04 -6.49
CA ASP A 233 30.55 1.92 -6.74
C ASP A 233 29.57 1.31 -7.74
N PHE A 234 30.01 0.43 -8.64
CA PHE A 234 29.19 -0.24 -9.62
C PHE A 234 28.37 -1.43 -9.05
N VAL A 235 28.75 -2.00 -7.92
CA VAL A 235 28.14 -3.23 -7.36
C VAL A 235 26.61 -3.14 -7.26
N SER A 236 26.05 -2.01 -6.83
CA SER A 236 24.60 -1.87 -6.70
C SER A 236 23.86 -1.95 -8.05
N TYR A 237 24.48 -1.47 -9.12
CA TYR A 237 23.93 -1.54 -10.49
C TYR A 237 24.07 -2.93 -11.10
N ARG A 238 25.14 -3.65 -10.76
CA ARG A 238 25.25 -5.07 -11.08
C ARG A 238 24.10 -5.86 -10.46
N GLU A 239 23.75 -5.61 -9.19
CA GLU A 239 22.63 -6.28 -8.54
C GLU A 239 21.29 -5.94 -9.22
N GLU A 240 21.03 -4.65 -9.53
CA GLU A 240 19.85 -4.25 -10.30
C GLU A 240 19.75 -5.02 -11.64
N TRP A 241 20.87 -5.11 -12.37
CA TRP A 241 20.93 -5.78 -13.66
C TRP A 241 20.68 -7.30 -13.54
N LEU A 242 21.28 -7.94 -12.52
CA LEU A 242 21.04 -9.36 -12.22
C LEU A 242 19.59 -9.64 -11.85
N ASP A 243 18.95 -8.78 -11.07
CA ASP A 243 17.55 -8.93 -10.67
C ASP A 243 16.61 -8.87 -11.88
N VAL A 244 16.87 -7.96 -12.83
CA VAL A 244 16.11 -7.90 -14.09
C VAL A 244 16.33 -9.16 -14.93
N LEU A 245 17.58 -9.59 -15.08
CA LEU A 245 17.91 -10.80 -15.85
C LEU A 245 17.27 -12.04 -15.23
N ASN A 246 17.30 -12.18 -13.90
CA ASN A 246 16.61 -13.26 -13.20
C ASN A 246 15.10 -13.23 -13.49
N SER A 247 14.47 -12.03 -13.41
CA SER A 247 13.05 -11.88 -13.71
C SER A 247 12.71 -12.28 -15.15
N VAL A 248 13.55 -11.94 -16.11
CA VAL A 248 13.43 -12.37 -17.52
C VAL A 248 13.52 -13.90 -17.64
N CYS A 249 14.50 -14.48 -16.96
CA CYS A 249 14.71 -15.91 -16.95
C CYS A 249 13.55 -16.67 -16.30
N ASP A 250 13.07 -16.22 -15.16
CA ASP A 250 12.00 -16.87 -14.38
C ASP A 250 10.65 -16.85 -15.12
N ASN A 251 10.44 -15.83 -15.96
CA ASN A 251 9.24 -15.72 -16.80
C ASN A 251 9.43 -16.31 -18.21
N ASN A 252 10.53 -17.02 -18.49
CA ASN A 252 10.85 -17.64 -19.78
C ASN A 252 10.86 -16.68 -20.98
N LEU A 253 11.20 -15.42 -20.75
CA LEU A 253 11.21 -14.37 -21.80
C LEU A 253 12.55 -14.24 -22.51
N LEU A 254 13.55 -15.02 -22.11
CA LEU A 254 14.92 -14.90 -22.62
C LEU A 254 15.04 -15.01 -24.16
N PRO A 255 14.34 -15.96 -24.83
CA PRO A 255 14.38 -16.03 -26.30
C PRO A 255 13.92 -14.76 -26.99
N ASP A 256 12.88 -14.10 -26.43
CA ASP A 256 12.27 -12.91 -27.01
C ASP A 256 13.13 -11.66 -26.83
N VAL A 257 13.98 -11.63 -25.80
CA VAL A 257 14.81 -10.46 -25.45
C VAL A 257 16.29 -10.62 -25.74
N MET A 258 16.71 -11.74 -26.32
CA MET A 258 18.12 -12.02 -26.62
C MET A 258 18.77 -10.89 -27.40
N ASN A 259 18.10 -10.35 -28.41
CA ASN A 259 18.60 -9.24 -29.21
C ASN A 259 18.77 -7.95 -28.40
N ASN A 260 17.99 -7.75 -27.34
CA ASN A 260 18.12 -6.58 -26.46
C ASN A 260 19.42 -6.69 -25.64
N TYR A 261 19.74 -7.88 -25.13
CA TYR A 261 20.99 -8.11 -24.41
C TYR A 261 22.22 -8.09 -25.32
N LEU A 262 22.13 -8.61 -26.56
CA LEU A 262 23.23 -8.51 -27.52
C LEU A 262 23.56 -7.03 -27.82
N ARG A 263 22.57 -6.21 -28.13
CA ARG A 263 22.76 -4.77 -28.32
C ARG A 263 23.29 -4.08 -27.09
N PHE A 264 22.80 -4.45 -25.91
CA PHE A 264 23.33 -3.93 -24.64
C PHE A 264 24.83 -4.19 -24.51
N PHE A 265 25.31 -5.41 -24.79
CA PHE A 265 26.75 -5.72 -24.74
C PHE A 265 27.55 -5.01 -25.83
N GLU A 266 27.01 -4.86 -27.04
CA GLU A 266 27.63 -4.04 -28.07
C GLU A 266 27.80 -2.57 -27.63
N ASP A 267 26.80 -2.01 -26.94
CA ASP A 267 26.86 -0.64 -26.43
C ASP A 267 27.81 -0.51 -25.25
N VAL A 268 27.88 -1.49 -24.36
CA VAL A 268 28.83 -1.51 -23.23
C VAL A 268 30.28 -1.66 -23.73
N HIS A 269 30.49 -2.51 -24.75
CA HIS A 269 31.81 -2.73 -25.32
C HIS A 269 32.47 -1.45 -25.84
N LYS A 270 31.71 -0.45 -26.26
CA LYS A 270 32.24 0.85 -26.70
C LYS A 270 33.10 1.54 -25.64
N TYR A 271 32.83 1.31 -24.36
CA TYR A 271 33.55 1.91 -23.24
C TYR A 271 34.85 1.21 -22.85
N THR A 272 35.11 0.03 -23.40
CA THR A 272 36.34 -0.74 -23.18
C THR A 272 37.42 -0.44 -24.21
N ASN A 273 37.06 0.29 -25.28
CA ASN A 273 37.98 0.69 -26.33
C ASN A 273 38.72 1.96 -25.97
N GLN A 274 39.97 2.07 -26.42
CA GLN A 274 40.81 3.24 -26.22
C GLN A 274 40.21 4.52 -26.77
N ARG A 275 40.21 5.59 -25.98
CA ARG A 275 39.67 6.92 -26.36
C ARG A 275 40.52 7.62 -27.45
N ASN A 276 41.80 7.33 -27.53
CA ASN A 276 42.76 8.05 -28.37
C ASN A 276 43.42 7.13 -29.40
N GLY A 277 42.68 6.51 -30.30
CA GLY A 277 43.12 5.62 -31.36
C GLY A 277 44.60 5.58 -31.70
N ILE A 278 45.17 4.31 -31.79
CA ILE A 278 46.49 3.93 -32.17
C ILE A 278 47.52 3.96 -31.00
N SER A 279 47.46 3.00 -30.14
CA SER A 279 48.61 2.53 -29.40
C SER A 279 48.61 1.00 -29.38
N TYR A 280 49.72 0.39 -29.76
CA TYR A 280 49.96 -1.06 -29.61
C TYR A 280 50.36 -1.43 -28.19
N LEU A 281 50.33 -0.46 -27.25
CA LEU A 281 50.62 -0.67 -25.83
C LEU A 281 49.32 -0.86 -25.06
N TYR A 282 49.33 -1.77 -24.10
CA TYR A 282 48.23 -1.98 -23.16
C TYR A 282 47.87 -0.67 -22.45
N ASP A 283 46.63 -0.25 -22.62
CA ASP A 283 46.11 0.95 -21.97
C ASP A 283 45.33 0.55 -20.71
N GLN A 284 45.80 1.01 -19.56
CA GLN A 284 45.16 0.75 -18.28
C GLN A 284 43.93 1.63 -18.02
N GLU A 285 43.75 2.69 -18.82
CA GLU A 285 42.67 3.71 -18.55
C GLU A 285 41.26 3.17 -18.53
N GLU A 286 40.99 2.02 -19.18
CA GLU A 286 39.66 1.42 -19.25
C GLU A 286 39.55 0.07 -18.49
N ASP A 287 40.49 -0.22 -17.57
CA ASP A 287 40.50 -1.54 -16.90
C ASP A 287 39.24 -1.77 -16.03
N ASN A 288 38.70 -0.74 -15.38
CA ASN A 288 37.47 -0.83 -14.66
C ASN A 288 36.27 -1.14 -15.59
N MET A 289 36.22 -0.55 -16.79
CA MET A 289 35.15 -0.79 -17.76
C MET A 289 35.25 -2.19 -18.36
N LYS A 290 36.45 -2.67 -18.65
CA LYS A 290 36.73 -4.06 -19.08
C LYS A 290 36.24 -5.05 -18.03
N PHE A 291 36.53 -4.78 -16.75
CA PHE A 291 36.10 -5.62 -15.65
C PHE A 291 34.56 -5.64 -15.53
N ILE A 292 33.90 -4.48 -15.60
CA ILE A 292 32.43 -4.36 -15.56
C ILE A 292 31.78 -5.15 -16.70
N GLU A 293 32.24 -4.96 -17.95
CA GLU A 293 31.72 -5.71 -19.10
C GLU A 293 31.90 -7.22 -18.89
N TYR A 294 33.09 -7.65 -18.51
CA TYR A 294 33.42 -9.06 -18.29
C TYR A 294 32.55 -9.68 -17.19
N GLU A 295 32.34 -8.99 -16.08
CA GLU A 295 31.50 -9.46 -14.97
C GLU A 295 30.04 -9.63 -15.41
N LEU A 296 29.46 -8.63 -16.10
CA LEU A 296 28.09 -8.70 -16.61
C LEU A 296 27.94 -9.84 -17.63
N MET A 297 28.93 -10.04 -18.51
CA MET A 297 28.91 -11.10 -19.51
C MET A 297 29.00 -12.49 -18.87
N LEU A 298 29.86 -12.67 -17.87
CA LEU A 298 29.96 -13.94 -17.12
C LEU A 298 28.65 -14.27 -16.40
N CYS A 299 28.06 -13.28 -15.75
CA CYS A 299 26.76 -13.44 -15.08
C CYS A 299 25.64 -13.84 -16.08
N PHE A 300 25.63 -13.19 -17.24
CA PHE A 300 24.68 -13.52 -18.30
C PHE A 300 24.84 -14.97 -18.77
N ILE A 301 26.07 -15.39 -19.10
CA ILE A 301 26.36 -16.76 -19.55
C ILE A 301 26.04 -17.78 -18.42
N ALA A 302 26.38 -17.47 -17.17
CA ALA A 302 26.12 -18.37 -16.05
C ALA A 302 24.60 -18.63 -15.86
N LEU A 303 23.76 -17.59 -16.02
CA LEU A 303 22.30 -17.75 -15.96
C LEU A 303 21.73 -18.48 -17.17
N LEU A 304 22.31 -18.30 -18.36
CA LEU A 304 21.95 -19.08 -19.56
C LEU A 304 22.23 -20.58 -19.39
N LEU A 305 23.34 -20.92 -18.76
CA LEU A 305 23.76 -22.34 -18.56
C LEU A 305 22.99 -23.03 -17.43
N LYS A 306 22.40 -22.27 -16.52
CA LYS A 306 21.64 -22.82 -15.38
C LYS A 306 20.25 -23.31 -15.77
N LYS A 307 19.74 -22.90 -16.91
CA LYS A 307 18.45 -23.31 -17.48
C LYS A 307 18.61 -24.29 -18.63
#